data_814df458df15eae28ae3634757c33537
#
_entry.id   814df458df15eae28ae3634757c33537
#
_cell.length_a   1.000
_cell.length_b   1.000
_cell.length_c   1.000
_cell.angle_alpha   90.00
_cell.angle_beta   90.00
_cell.angle_gamma   90.00
#
_symmetry.space_group_name_H-M   'P 1'
#
loop_
_entity.id
_entity.type
_entity.pdbx_description
1 polymer ?
#
loop_
_entity_poly.entity_id
_entity_poly.type
_entity_poly.pdbx_seq_one_letter_code
_entity_poly.pdbx_strand_id
1 'polypeptide(L)'
;MKLQAVFFDFDGVILDSVDVKTKAFAKMFRHYGPEVEEAVVEYHLANGGVSRFKKFEYYYKNFLQKPITQNILNALGREFNQLALDDVLLAPFIDGALETLKQLTKDEIPAFVVSGTPDVEIKIIVEKRNLAPYFLELHGSPRKKEEIVRDIAGRYGYQLEKCLFIGDATTDYEAAKICGTMFLGIVNGKEKSPFPKGTLVSTKVELCEKVSY
;
A
#
# COMPACT_ATOMS: atom_id res chain seq x y z
N MET A 1 4.56 22.33 -14.06
CA MET A 1 5.48 21.24 -14.49
C MET A 1 4.63 20.06 -14.89
N LYS A 2 4.78 19.47 -16.10
CA LYS A 2 3.92 18.35 -16.52
C LYS A 2 4.32 17.09 -15.75
N LEU A 3 3.34 16.45 -15.07
CA LEU A 3 3.51 15.18 -14.37
C LEU A 3 3.87 14.06 -15.38
N GLN A 4 4.89 13.26 -15.07
CA GLN A 4 5.36 12.20 -15.98
C GLN A 4 4.82 10.82 -15.61
N ALA A 5 4.60 10.55 -14.32
CA ALA A 5 4.05 9.28 -13.83
C ALA A 5 3.47 9.43 -12.42
N VAL A 6 2.54 8.54 -12.06
CA VAL A 6 2.00 8.43 -10.71
C VAL A 6 2.19 7.02 -10.18
N PHE A 7 2.78 6.91 -8.99
CA PHE A 7 2.92 5.68 -8.23
C PHE A 7 1.88 5.65 -7.12
N PHE A 8 1.12 4.59 -7.05
CA PHE A 8 0.08 4.40 -6.04
C PHE A 8 0.44 3.26 -5.10
N ASP A 9 0.35 3.48 -3.79
CA ASP A 9 0.03 2.35 -2.93
C ASP A 9 -1.40 1.87 -3.23
N PHE A 10 -1.78 0.72 -2.74
CA PHE A 10 -3.06 0.12 -3.09
C PHE A 10 -4.05 0.13 -1.93
N ASP A 11 -3.66 -0.44 -0.79
CA ASP A 11 -4.48 -0.53 0.40
C ASP A 11 -4.51 0.81 1.13
N GLY A 12 -5.70 1.35 1.41
CA GLY A 12 -5.84 2.69 2.01
C GLY A 12 -5.65 3.85 1.02
N VAL A 13 -5.39 3.55 -0.26
CA VAL A 13 -5.25 4.54 -1.34
C VAL A 13 -6.23 4.26 -2.49
N ILE A 14 -6.23 3.05 -3.04
CA ILE A 14 -7.19 2.66 -4.09
C ILE A 14 -8.43 2.02 -3.46
N LEU A 15 -8.23 1.06 -2.54
CA LEU A 15 -9.31 0.40 -1.80
C LEU A 15 -9.21 0.71 -0.31
N ASP A 16 -10.36 0.90 0.34
CA ASP A 16 -10.49 1.00 1.79
C ASP A 16 -10.44 -0.40 2.43
N SER A 17 -9.26 -0.99 2.40
CA SER A 17 -9.02 -2.39 2.78
C SER A 17 -8.14 -2.55 4.04
N VAL A 18 -7.72 -1.45 4.68
CA VAL A 18 -6.84 -1.51 5.87
C VAL A 18 -7.53 -2.24 7.02
N ASP A 19 -8.79 -1.92 7.31
CA ASP A 19 -9.58 -2.56 8.37
C ASP A 19 -9.80 -4.06 8.12
N VAL A 20 -10.01 -4.46 6.88
CA VAL A 20 -10.14 -5.87 6.48
C VAL A 20 -8.88 -6.63 6.85
N LYS A 21 -7.72 -6.11 6.51
CA LYS A 21 -6.42 -6.71 6.81
C LYS A 21 -6.13 -6.73 8.32
N THR A 22 -6.51 -5.68 9.02
CA THR A 22 -6.40 -5.61 10.49
C THR A 22 -7.20 -6.74 11.15
N LYS A 23 -8.44 -6.96 10.73
CA LYS A 23 -9.30 -8.05 11.24
C LYS A 23 -8.72 -9.43 10.94
N ALA A 24 -8.13 -9.61 9.76
CA ALA A 24 -7.47 -10.87 9.40
C ALA A 24 -6.28 -11.17 10.32
N PHE A 25 -5.42 -10.19 10.57
CA PHE A 25 -4.31 -10.35 11.52
C PHE A 25 -4.80 -10.64 12.95
N ALA A 26 -5.78 -9.91 13.46
CA ALA A 26 -6.38 -10.14 14.77
C ALA A 26 -6.89 -11.60 14.89
N LYS A 27 -7.68 -12.06 13.90
CA LYS A 27 -8.25 -13.41 13.88
C LYS A 27 -7.17 -14.51 13.87
N MET A 28 -6.10 -14.32 13.10
CA MET A 28 -4.99 -15.28 13.02
C MET A 28 -4.26 -15.46 14.35
N PHE A 29 -4.10 -14.37 15.12
CA PHE A 29 -3.30 -14.40 16.33
C PHE A 29 -4.12 -14.49 17.62
N ARG A 30 -5.45 -14.45 17.55
CA ARG A 30 -6.37 -14.55 18.68
C ARG A 30 -6.13 -15.78 19.57
N HIS A 31 -5.75 -16.92 18.98
CA HIS A 31 -5.51 -18.16 19.71
C HIS A 31 -4.26 -18.12 20.61
N TYR A 32 -3.40 -17.10 20.48
CA TYR A 32 -2.26 -16.85 21.36
C TYR A 32 -2.61 -16.00 22.59
N GLY A 33 -3.85 -15.55 22.72
CA GLY A 33 -4.34 -14.73 23.82
C GLY A 33 -4.56 -13.26 23.45
N PRO A 34 -5.36 -12.53 24.27
CA PRO A 34 -5.79 -11.17 23.97
C PRO A 34 -4.62 -10.18 23.89
N GLU A 35 -3.61 -10.32 24.73
CA GLU A 35 -2.42 -9.44 24.73
C GLU A 35 -1.63 -9.52 23.41
N VAL A 36 -1.51 -10.75 22.86
CA VAL A 36 -0.85 -10.95 21.56
C VAL A 36 -1.71 -10.41 20.41
N GLU A 37 -3.03 -10.64 20.46
CA GLU A 37 -3.98 -10.11 19.47
C GLU A 37 -3.88 -8.57 19.42
N GLU A 38 -3.91 -7.89 20.55
CA GLU A 38 -3.81 -6.44 20.67
C GLU A 38 -2.47 -5.91 20.14
N ALA A 39 -1.35 -6.50 20.58
CA ALA A 39 -0.02 -6.13 20.11
C ALA A 39 0.16 -6.31 18.59
N VAL A 40 -0.42 -7.36 18.01
CA VAL A 40 -0.42 -7.61 16.58
C VAL A 40 -1.19 -6.53 15.82
N VAL A 41 -2.38 -6.15 16.31
CA VAL A 41 -3.20 -5.08 15.73
C VAL A 41 -2.48 -3.73 15.80
N GLU A 42 -1.97 -3.36 16.97
CA GLU A 42 -1.23 -2.11 17.17
C GLU A 42 -0.01 -2.03 16.23
N TYR A 43 0.78 -3.10 16.19
CA TYR A 43 1.94 -3.15 15.30
C TYR A 43 1.52 -3.06 13.83
N HIS A 44 0.43 -3.72 13.43
CA HIS A 44 -0.06 -3.68 12.06
C HIS A 44 -0.42 -2.24 11.64
N LEU A 45 -1.17 -1.53 12.48
CA LEU A 45 -1.60 -0.16 12.22
C LEU A 45 -0.42 0.82 12.22
N ALA A 46 0.52 0.68 13.15
CA ALA A 46 1.72 1.51 13.21
C ALA A 46 2.71 1.28 12.04
N ASN A 47 2.60 0.13 11.34
CA ASN A 47 3.51 -0.27 10.28
C ASN A 47 2.74 -0.54 8.95
N GLY A 48 1.92 0.42 8.53
CA GLY A 48 1.25 0.42 7.23
C GLY A 48 2.28 0.23 6.09
N GLY A 49 1.87 -0.39 4.97
CA GLY A 49 2.72 -0.63 3.81
C GLY A 49 3.84 -1.66 3.98
N VAL A 50 4.13 -2.14 5.20
CA VAL A 50 5.10 -3.23 5.43
C VAL A 50 4.47 -4.56 5.02
N SER A 51 5.24 -5.36 4.26
CA SER A 51 4.83 -6.71 3.82
C SER A 51 4.38 -7.57 5.00
N ARG A 52 3.26 -8.33 4.83
CA ARG A 52 2.76 -9.27 5.85
C ARG A 52 3.80 -10.29 6.30
N PHE A 53 4.68 -10.73 5.42
CA PHE A 53 5.73 -11.70 5.76
C PHE A 53 6.72 -11.14 6.77
N LYS A 54 7.14 -9.88 6.60
CA LYS A 54 7.97 -9.18 7.59
C LYS A 54 7.25 -8.96 8.91
N LYS A 55 5.93 -8.72 8.87
CA LYS A 55 5.10 -8.64 10.07
C LYS A 55 5.04 -9.97 10.80
N PHE A 56 4.85 -11.09 10.09
CA PHE A 56 4.88 -12.43 10.68
C PHE A 56 6.23 -12.75 11.34
N GLU A 57 7.35 -12.43 10.68
CA GLU A 57 8.68 -12.58 11.26
C GLU A 57 8.81 -11.78 12.56
N TYR A 58 8.34 -10.52 12.54
CA TYR A 58 8.35 -9.66 13.72
C TYR A 58 7.50 -10.23 14.87
N TYR A 59 6.26 -10.68 14.59
CA TYR A 59 5.35 -11.24 15.59
C TYR A 59 5.92 -12.49 16.24
N TYR A 60 6.47 -13.39 15.44
CA TYR A 60 7.09 -14.62 15.94
C TYR A 60 8.30 -14.32 16.82
N LYS A 61 9.14 -13.36 16.40
CA LYS A 61 10.34 -13.00 17.15
C LYS A 61 10.01 -12.24 18.45
N ASN A 62 9.14 -11.23 18.38
CA ASN A 62 9.00 -10.25 19.47
C ASN A 62 7.81 -10.54 20.39
N PHE A 63 6.71 -11.11 19.88
CA PHE A 63 5.54 -11.38 20.68
C PHE A 63 5.45 -12.84 21.12
N LEU A 64 5.79 -13.77 20.24
CA LEU A 64 5.69 -15.20 20.54
C LEU A 64 7.01 -15.80 21.05
N GLN A 65 8.15 -15.14 20.83
CA GLN A 65 9.49 -15.63 21.16
C GLN A 65 9.75 -17.03 20.56
N LYS A 66 9.28 -17.25 19.34
CA LYS A 66 9.37 -18.53 18.61
C LYS A 66 10.16 -18.34 17.33
N PRO A 67 10.94 -19.38 16.91
CA PRO A 67 11.54 -19.37 15.57
C PRO A 67 10.43 -19.46 14.49
N ILE A 68 10.67 -18.84 13.35
CA ILE A 68 9.80 -18.95 12.19
C ILE A 68 10.59 -19.55 11.02
N THR A 69 10.03 -20.56 10.37
CA THR A 69 10.59 -21.18 9.17
C THR A 69 9.85 -20.71 7.93
N GLN A 70 10.47 -20.92 6.75
CA GLN A 70 9.83 -20.60 5.48
C GLN A 70 8.48 -21.32 5.30
N ASN A 71 8.38 -22.57 5.79
CA ASN A 71 7.12 -23.34 5.71
C ASN A 71 6.01 -22.69 6.56
N ILE A 72 6.35 -22.22 7.76
CA ILE A 72 5.41 -21.48 8.63
C ILE A 72 4.99 -20.17 7.95
N LEU A 73 5.94 -19.40 7.43
CA LEU A 73 5.65 -18.15 6.68
C LEU A 73 4.69 -18.39 5.52
N ASN A 74 4.91 -19.44 4.75
CA ASN A 74 4.06 -19.80 3.62
C ASN A 74 2.65 -20.23 4.08
N ALA A 75 2.54 -20.96 5.20
CA ALA A 75 1.25 -21.36 5.79
C ALA A 75 0.46 -20.13 6.27
N LEU A 76 1.10 -19.25 7.02
CA LEU A 76 0.49 -17.99 7.49
C LEU A 76 0.06 -17.10 6.31
N GLY A 77 0.85 -17.03 5.24
CA GLY A 77 0.48 -16.30 4.03
C GLY A 77 -0.79 -16.83 3.38
N ARG A 78 -0.94 -18.16 3.28
CA ARG A 78 -2.17 -18.79 2.76
C ARG A 78 -3.38 -18.56 3.66
N GLU A 79 -3.22 -18.71 4.97
CA GLU A 79 -4.27 -18.45 5.95
C GLU A 79 -4.75 -16.99 5.88
N PHE A 80 -3.81 -16.04 5.85
CA PHE A 80 -4.15 -14.63 5.69
C PHE A 80 -4.97 -14.37 4.42
N ASN A 81 -4.57 -14.98 3.29
CA ASN A 81 -5.31 -14.86 2.04
C ASN A 81 -6.75 -15.40 2.15
N GLN A 82 -6.94 -16.56 2.77
CA GLN A 82 -8.27 -17.13 2.98
C GLN A 82 -9.16 -16.23 3.83
N LEU A 83 -8.57 -15.48 4.75
CA LEU A 83 -9.31 -14.60 5.67
C LEU A 83 -9.60 -13.20 5.10
N ALA A 84 -8.80 -12.74 4.16
CA ALA A 84 -8.83 -11.34 3.75
C ALA A 84 -9.22 -11.12 2.28
N LEU A 85 -8.94 -12.04 1.37
CA LEU A 85 -9.04 -11.77 -0.07
C LEU A 85 -10.46 -11.40 -0.51
N ASP A 86 -11.46 -12.14 -0.09
CA ASP A 86 -12.85 -11.90 -0.51
C ASP A 86 -13.35 -10.55 0.01
N ASP A 87 -13.04 -10.23 1.27
CA ASP A 87 -13.41 -8.94 1.87
C ASP A 87 -12.64 -7.77 1.23
N VAL A 88 -11.36 -7.95 0.87
CA VAL A 88 -10.60 -6.95 0.10
C VAL A 88 -11.22 -6.73 -1.28
N LEU A 89 -11.67 -7.80 -1.93
CA LEU A 89 -12.36 -7.70 -3.23
C LEU A 89 -13.70 -6.96 -3.14
N LEU A 90 -14.33 -6.90 -1.98
CA LEU A 90 -15.57 -6.17 -1.74
C LEU A 90 -15.35 -4.79 -1.14
N ALA A 91 -14.13 -4.46 -0.73
CA ALA A 91 -13.81 -3.16 -0.12
C ALA A 91 -14.18 -2.00 -1.05
N PRO A 92 -14.75 -0.91 -0.53
CA PRO A 92 -15.07 0.27 -1.35
C PRO A 92 -13.80 0.93 -1.87
N PHE A 93 -13.94 1.76 -2.90
CA PHE A 93 -12.86 2.65 -3.31
C PHE A 93 -12.67 3.75 -2.26
N ILE A 94 -11.43 4.19 -2.10
CA ILE A 94 -11.16 5.47 -1.44
C ILE A 94 -11.73 6.59 -2.31
N ASP A 95 -12.33 7.58 -1.67
CA ASP A 95 -12.93 8.73 -2.37
C ASP A 95 -11.97 9.32 -3.41
N GLY A 96 -12.46 9.51 -4.64
CA GLY A 96 -11.70 10.07 -5.75
C GLY A 96 -10.70 9.14 -6.43
N ALA A 97 -10.45 7.93 -5.90
CA ALA A 97 -9.43 7.02 -6.45
C ALA A 97 -9.75 6.60 -7.88
N LEU A 98 -10.97 6.12 -8.12
CA LEU A 98 -11.38 5.67 -9.46
C LEU A 98 -11.46 6.84 -10.46
N GLU A 99 -11.94 8.00 -10.02
CA GLU A 99 -12.02 9.22 -10.81
C GLU A 99 -10.64 9.70 -11.23
N THR A 100 -9.68 9.68 -10.29
CA THR A 100 -8.28 10.04 -10.55
C THR A 100 -7.64 9.08 -11.55
N LEU A 101 -7.85 7.77 -11.43
CA LEU A 101 -7.35 6.79 -12.39
C LEU A 101 -7.91 7.03 -13.81
N LYS A 102 -9.21 7.31 -13.93
CA LYS A 102 -9.84 7.67 -15.21
C LYS A 102 -9.26 8.95 -15.80
N GLN A 103 -9.02 9.97 -14.96
CA GLN A 103 -8.45 11.23 -15.40
C GLN A 103 -7.00 11.04 -15.88
N LEU A 104 -6.17 10.30 -15.15
CA LEU A 104 -4.79 9.99 -15.57
C LEU A 104 -4.76 9.27 -16.92
N THR A 105 -5.66 8.30 -17.13
CA THR A 105 -5.79 7.60 -18.42
C THR A 105 -6.15 8.57 -19.55
N LYS A 106 -7.11 9.48 -19.31
CA LYS A 106 -7.52 10.50 -20.29
C LYS A 106 -6.38 11.47 -20.63
N ASP A 107 -5.57 11.83 -19.63
CA ASP A 107 -4.45 12.77 -19.76
C ASP A 107 -3.16 12.08 -20.25
N GLU A 108 -3.23 10.77 -20.55
CA GLU A 108 -2.10 9.94 -20.99
C GLU A 108 -0.92 9.96 -19.98
N ILE A 109 -1.24 10.08 -18.68
CA ILE A 109 -0.26 10.01 -17.60
C ILE A 109 -0.23 8.58 -17.06
N PRO A 110 0.90 7.86 -17.18
CA PRO A 110 1.00 6.48 -16.72
C PRO A 110 0.91 6.36 -15.19
N ALA A 111 0.13 5.37 -14.76
CA ALA A 111 -0.02 5.01 -13.36
C ALA A 111 0.56 3.62 -13.09
N PHE A 112 1.15 3.45 -11.91
CA PHE A 112 1.80 2.23 -11.44
C PHE A 112 1.33 1.89 -10.05
N VAL A 113 1.15 0.59 -9.75
CA VAL A 113 0.94 0.13 -8.37
C VAL A 113 2.27 -0.26 -7.75
N VAL A 114 2.53 0.23 -6.53
CA VAL A 114 3.72 -0.06 -5.72
C VAL A 114 3.28 -0.41 -4.30
N SER A 115 2.95 -1.68 -4.05
CA SER A 115 2.26 -2.11 -2.82
C SER A 115 3.10 -3.02 -1.91
N GLY A 116 2.80 -2.98 -0.61
CA GLY A 116 3.26 -3.98 0.37
C GLY A 116 2.56 -5.35 0.25
N THR A 117 1.43 -5.42 -0.45
CA THR A 117 0.74 -6.68 -0.80
C THR A 117 1.61 -7.51 -1.73
N PRO A 118 1.65 -8.86 -1.59
CA PRO A 118 2.44 -9.71 -2.48
C PRO A 118 2.10 -9.51 -3.96
N ASP A 119 3.13 -9.57 -4.83
CA ASP A 119 3.03 -9.28 -6.27
C ASP A 119 1.95 -10.11 -6.99
N VAL A 120 1.86 -11.41 -6.67
CA VAL A 120 0.84 -12.29 -7.25
C VAL A 120 -0.57 -11.89 -6.82
N GLU A 121 -0.73 -11.49 -5.57
CA GLU A 121 -2.03 -11.14 -4.99
C GLU A 121 -2.54 -9.80 -5.52
N ILE A 122 -1.67 -8.78 -5.61
CA ILE A 122 -2.08 -7.48 -6.14
C ILE A 122 -2.58 -7.60 -7.58
N LYS A 123 -1.95 -8.45 -8.40
CA LYS A 123 -2.39 -8.74 -9.77
C LYS A 123 -3.79 -9.36 -9.81
N ILE A 124 -4.06 -10.34 -8.93
CA ILE A 124 -5.37 -10.97 -8.81
C ILE A 124 -6.44 -9.95 -8.39
N ILE A 125 -6.13 -9.10 -7.39
CA ILE A 125 -7.07 -8.08 -6.92
C ILE A 125 -7.39 -7.09 -8.02
N VAL A 126 -6.37 -6.54 -8.68
CA VAL A 126 -6.53 -5.56 -9.77
C VAL A 126 -7.34 -6.13 -10.93
N GLU A 127 -7.10 -7.38 -11.31
CA GLU A 127 -7.86 -8.07 -12.36
C GLU A 127 -9.33 -8.25 -11.97
N LYS A 128 -9.59 -8.84 -10.79
CA LYS A 128 -10.96 -9.09 -10.31
C LYS A 128 -11.76 -7.81 -10.06
N ARG A 129 -11.10 -6.70 -9.78
CA ARG A 129 -11.71 -5.37 -9.62
C ARG A 129 -11.85 -4.60 -10.94
N ASN A 130 -11.44 -5.19 -12.08
CA ASN A 130 -11.43 -4.55 -13.41
C ASN A 130 -10.61 -3.25 -13.44
N LEU A 131 -9.50 -3.20 -12.70
CA LEU A 131 -8.62 -2.03 -12.61
C LEU A 131 -7.40 -2.13 -13.54
N ALA A 132 -7.15 -3.28 -14.15
CA ALA A 132 -5.98 -3.50 -15.01
C ALA A 132 -5.81 -2.44 -16.12
N PRO A 133 -6.87 -1.91 -16.78
CA PRO A 133 -6.72 -0.90 -17.82
C PRO A 133 -6.16 0.44 -17.36
N TYR A 134 -6.15 0.70 -16.05
CA TYR A 134 -5.68 1.98 -15.50
C TYR A 134 -4.20 1.99 -15.14
N PHE A 135 -3.56 0.82 -15.06
CA PHE A 135 -2.18 0.70 -14.61
C PHE A 135 -1.27 0.15 -15.69
N LEU A 136 -0.11 0.80 -15.89
CA LEU A 136 0.88 0.32 -16.84
C LEU A 136 1.64 -0.90 -16.28
N GLU A 137 1.96 -0.89 -14.98
CA GLU A 137 2.56 -2.03 -14.28
C GLU A 137 2.05 -2.13 -12.84
N LEU A 138 2.09 -3.36 -12.30
CA LEU A 138 1.68 -3.71 -10.94
C LEU A 138 2.85 -4.38 -10.24
N HIS A 139 3.25 -3.82 -9.11
CA HIS A 139 4.35 -4.34 -8.32
C HIS A 139 3.97 -4.45 -6.85
N GLY A 140 4.35 -5.59 -6.25
CA GLY A 140 4.13 -5.88 -4.86
C GLY A 140 5.40 -6.36 -4.13
N SER A 141 5.23 -6.72 -2.85
CA SER A 141 6.31 -7.34 -2.10
C SER A 141 6.71 -8.70 -2.74
N PRO A 142 8.01 -9.13 -2.58
CA PRO A 142 8.96 -8.71 -1.55
C PRO A 142 9.86 -7.51 -1.90
N ARG A 143 9.77 -6.97 -3.11
CA ARG A 143 10.58 -5.80 -3.50
C ARG A 143 10.22 -4.59 -2.64
N LYS A 144 11.21 -3.75 -2.35
CA LYS A 144 10.99 -2.49 -1.62
C LYS A 144 10.40 -1.44 -2.56
N LYS A 145 9.57 -0.56 -2.01
CA LYS A 145 8.87 0.48 -2.79
C LYS A 145 9.85 1.39 -3.52
N GLU A 146 10.89 1.85 -2.85
CA GLU A 146 11.94 2.71 -3.44
C GLU A 146 12.72 2.02 -4.58
N GLU A 147 12.92 0.70 -4.49
CA GLU A 147 13.59 -0.07 -5.54
C GLU A 147 12.68 -0.17 -6.79
N ILE A 148 11.38 -0.39 -6.58
CA ILE A 148 10.39 -0.46 -7.66
C ILE A 148 10.29 0.89 -8.38
N VAL A 149 10.14 1.98 -7.63
CA VAL A 149 10.02 3.34 -8.19
C VAL A 149 11.24 3.72 -9.03
N ARG A 150 12.45 3.47 -8.53
CA ARG A 150 13.69 3.75 -9.26
C ARG A 150 13.85 2.90 -10.52
N ASP A 151 13.49 1.61 -10.44
CA ASP A 151 13.52 0.69 -11.56
C ASP A 151 12.59 1.17 -12.69
N ILE A 152 11.34 1.48 -12.36
CA ILE A 152 10.36 2.01 -13.32
C ILE A 152 10.86 3.32 -13.92
N ALA A 153 11.25 4.28 -13.08
CA ALA A 153 11.74 5.57 -13.56
C ALA A 153 12.95 5.42 -14.50
N GLY A 154 13.88 4.53 -14.17
CA GLY A 154 15.04 4.24 -15.03
C GLY A 154 14.67 3.61 -16.36
N ARG A 155 13.74 2.63 -16.38
CA ARG A 155 13.31 1.95 -17.61
C ARG A 155 12.53 2.85 -18.56
N TYR A 156 11.73 3.77 -18.02
CA TYR A 156 10.89 4.68 -18.83
C TYR A 156 11.52 6.06 -19.04
N GLY A 157 12.68 6.36 -18.41
CA GLY A 157 13.35 7.66 -18.54
C GLY A 157 12.63 8.78 -17.80
N TYR A 158 11.86 8.49 -16.74
CA TYR A 158 11.16 9.51 -15.96
C TYR A 158 12.10 10.25 -15.03
N GLN A 159 11.89 11.55 -14.91
CA GLN A 159 12.52 12.40 -13.90
C GLN A 159 11.73 12.27 -12.60
N LEU A 160 12.35 11.74 -11.55
CA LEU A 160 11.68 11.40 -10.30
C LEU A 160 10.98 12.60 -9.66
N GLU A 161 11.56 13.80 -9.76
CA GLU A 161 10.97 15.06 -9.29
C GLU A 161 9.72 15.48 -10.07
N LYS A 162 9.45 14.86 -11.22
CA LYS A 162 8.23 15.04 -12.01
C LYS A 162 7.25 13.88 -11.85
N CYS A 163 7.52 12.98 -10.91
CA CYS A 163 6.64 11.88 -10.56
C CYS A 163 5.98 12.13 -9.20
N LEU A 164 4.77 11.60 -9.04
CA LEU A 164 4.02 11.66 -7.79
C LEU A 164 3.90 10.27 -7.18
N PHE A 165 4.16 10.15 -5.88
CA PHE A 165 3.78 8.97 -5.10
C PHE A 165 2.57 9.31 -4.23
N ILE A 166 1.53 8.49 -4.29
CA ILE A 166 0.32 8.61 -3.46
C ILE A 166 0.29 7.41 -2.51
N GLY A 167 0.26 7.69 -1.20
CA GLY A 167 0.33 6.65 -0.17
C GLY A 167 -0.37 7.05 1.11
N ASP A 168 -0.74 6.08 1.94
CA ASP A 168 -1.40 6.27 3.24
C ASP A 168 -0.48 6.01 4.44
N ALA A 169 0.71 5.44 4.22
CA ALA A 169 1.61 4.96 5.25
C ALA A 169 2.97 5.70 5.26
N THR A 170 3.66 5.65 6.40
CA THR A 170 5.01 6.20 6.54
C THR A 170 6.02 5.56 5.59
N THR A 171 5.83 4.28 5.25
CA THR A 171 6.66 3.57 4.26
C THR A 171 6.56 4.16 2.86
N ASP A 172 5.41 4.74 2.48
CA ASP A 172 5.21 5.43 1.21
C ASP A 172 5.92 6.76 1.18
N TYR A 173 5.76 7.51 2.26
CA TYR A 173 6.45 8.78 2.44
C TYR A 173 7.97 8.61 2.38
N GLU A 174 8.51 7.63 3.09
CA GLU A 174 9.96 7.35 3.07
C GLU A 174 10.43 6.88 1.68
N ALA A 175 9.66 6.06 0.97
CA ALA A 175 9.99 5.66 -0.39
C ALA A 175 10.01 6.87 -1.35
N ALA A 176 9.01 7.73 -1.28
CA ALA A 176 8.93 8.96 -2.06
C ALA A 176 10.13 9.88 -1.76
N LYS A 177 10.44 10.11 -0.48
CA LYS A 177 11.58 10.91 -0.02
C LYS A 177 12.92 10.35 -0.51
N ILE A 178 13.14 9.04 -0.38
CA ILE A 178 14.37 8.37 -0.84
C ILE A 178 14.52 8.48 -2.36
N CYS A 179 13.41 8.45 -3.11
CA CYS A 179 13.42 8.58 -4.57
C CYS A 179 13.46 10.03 -5.06
N GLY A 180 13.06 10.99 -4.23
CA GLY A 180 12.94 12.40 -4.63
C GLY A 180 11.69 12.69 -5.46
N THR A 181 10.63 11.88 -5.32
CA THR A 181 9.33 12.15 -5.96
C THR A 181 8.51 13.13 -5.14
N MET A 182 7.54 13.78 -5.77
CA MET A 182 6.46 14.44 -5.04
C MET A 182 5.68 13.39 -4.23
N PHE A 183 5.04 13.81 -3.14
CA PHE A 183 4.24 12.92 -2.30
C PHE A 183 2.89 13.55 -1.95
N LEU A 184 1.83 12.75 -2.06
CA LEU A 184 0.50 13.04 -1.55
C LEU A 184 0.13 11.96 -0.53
N GLY A 185 -0.03 12.35 0.74
CA GLY A 185 -0.49 11.47 1.80
C GLY A 185 -2.01 11.36 1.82
N ILE A 186 -2.55 10.15 1.77
CA ILE A 186 -3.97 9.91 2.02
C ILE A 186 -4.17 9.64 3.50
N VAL A 187 -5.10 10.37 4.13
CA VAL A 187 -5.38 10.26 5.56
C VAL A 187 -6.85 10.02 5.80
N ASN A 188 -7.17 9.14 6.75
CA ASN A 188 -8.52 9.06 7.27
C ASN A 188 -8.78 10.31 8.11
N GLY A 189 -9.78 11.13 7.75
CA GLY A 189 -10.07 12.42 8.39
C GLY A 189 -10.38 12.33 9.90
N LYS A 190 -10.50 11.14 10.47
CA LYS A 190 -10.73 10.88 11.91
C LYS A 190 -9.44 10.66 12.69
N GLU A 191 -8.32 10.46 12.03
CA GLU A 191 -7.05 10.10 12.66
C GLU A 191 -5.99 11.19 12.50
N LYS A 192 -5.02 11.20 13.42
CA LYS A 192 -3.87 12.08 13.29
C LYS A 192 -3.01 11.59 12.12
N SER A 193 -2.64 12.50 11.22
CA SER A 193 -1.76 12.18 10.09
C SER A 193 -0.47 11.47 10.56
N PRO A 194 -0.09 10.35 9.95
CA PRO A 194 1.15 9.65 10.28
C PRO A 194 2.41 10.35 9.71
N PHE A 195 2.20 11.38 8.87
CA PHE A 195 3.27 12.05 8.14
C PHE A 195 3.86 13.23 8.91
N PRO A 196 5.12 13.63 8.61
CA PRO A 196 5.72 14.83 9.18
C PRO A 196 4.89 16.08 8.90
N LYS A 197 4.97 17.06 9.82
CA LYS A 197 4.28 18.35 9.67
C LYS A 197 4.73 19.05 8.37
N GLY A 198 3.76 19.51 7.60
CA GLY A 198 4.00 20.17 6.31
C GLY A 198 3.93 19.24 5.10
N THR A 199 3.74 17.93 5.31
CA THR A 199 3.42 17.00 4.21
C THR A 199 2.07 17.36 3.60
N LEU A 200 1.97 17.35 2.27
CA LEU A 200 0.70 17.50 1.57
C LEU A 200 -0.16 16.26 1.84
N VAL A 201 -1.34 16.49 2.42
CA VAL A 201 -2.29 15.39 2.74
C VAL A 201 -3.69 15.73 2.23
N SER A 202 -4.45 14.69 1.91
CA SER A 202 -5.86 14.77 1.53
C SER A 202 -6.64 13.59 2.12
N THR A 203 -7.95 13.74 2.28
CA THR A 203 -8.87 12.65 2.60
C THR A 203 -9.40 11.95 1.34
N LYS A 204 -9.01 12.45 0.16
CA LYS A 204 -9.42 11.95 -1.15
C LYS A 204 -8.21 11.77 -2.04
N VAL A 205 -8.28 10.82 -2.94
CA VAL A 205 -7.29 10.68 -4.02
C VAL A 205 -7.66 11.67 -5.12
N GLU A 206 -6.96 12.80 -5.18
CA GLU A 206 -7.21 13.82 -6.19
C GLU A 206 -5.90 14.52 -6.59
N LEU A 207 -5.77 14.83 -7.87
CA LEU A 207 -4.65 15.61 -8.37
C LEU A 207 -5.00 17.10 -8.20
N CYS A 208 -4.60 17.69 -7.07
CA CYS A 208 -4.81 19.12 -6.85
C CYS A 208 -3.78 19.96 -7.65
N GLU A 209 -4.11 21.24 -7.89
CA GLU A 209 -3.23 22.16 -8.64
C GLU A 209 -1.79 22.26 -8.07
N LYS A 210 -1.61 21.99 -6.78
CA LYS A 210 -0.28 21.97 -6.13
C LYS A 210 0.60 20.80 -6.55
N VAL A 211 0.02 19.78 -7.20
CA VAL A 211 0.71 18.58 -7.70
C VAL A 211 0.79 18.59 -9.23
N SER A 212 0.01 19.47 -9.90
CA SER A 212 -0.17 19.46 -11.36
C SER A 212 0.73 20.44 -12.12
N TYR A 213 1.60 21.22 -11.46
CA TYR A 213 2.42 22.25 -12.14
C TYR A 213 3.90 22.17 -11.81
#